data_29f46640e07fff414974a1e31f279031
#
_entry.id   29f46640e07fff414974a1e31f279031
#
_cell.length_a   1.000
_cell.length_b   1.000
_cell.length_c   1.000
_cell.angle_alpha   90.00
_cell.angle_beta   90.00
_cell.angle_gamma   90.00
#
_symmetry.space_group_name_H-M   'P 1'
#
loop_
_entity.id
_entity.type
_entity.pdbx_description
1 polymer ?
#
loop_
_entity_poly.entity_id
_entity_poly.type
_entity_poly.pdbx_seq_one_letter_code
_entity_poly.pdbx_strand_id
1 'polypeptide(L)'
;MYDAIVIGARCAGASTAMLLARQGHRVLVVDRAAFPSDVISTHFLWPHGMSYLNRWGVMDQVLAVTPSHSTMKLVNDGIELTGSVPVELLREYFRDLHGDDSGVVQTYASVRRLVLDQILVEAAAKAGAEVRTNFTVRELLVSDGRVVGIRGRTVDGELVEERAKIVVGADGRNSFVARTLNLPKYDERPRCTFAYWTYYAGFDLGLGQIHRRGRLACAVVPTNFEQNMVLVWGPSEWSRDFRRDVPGNFSRALDFVSPELGEVVRTRGTRMERIYGTLDQAAFLRPLHGPGWVLVGDAECFKDQCTAIGMTHAFRDAELTSAALHRWFTGEATIDEAMTTYETRRRSQNAAAYYDYVCTLAEMRPYRHDELQLFVALRGNQQEIDRFIATHADIAPVSEFFQASNLFQLNDAAKESSAGYSIFEDFAATTRMYQQNPFA
;
A
#
# COMPACT_ATOMS: atom_id res chain seq x y z
N MET A 1 -30.67 3.36 14.69
CA MET A 1 -29.53 2.47 14.95
C MET A 1 -29.02 1.98 13.59
N TYR A 2 -27.71 2.02 13.33
CA TYR A 2 -27.08 1.51 12.12
C TYR A 2 -26.71 0.02 12.27
N ASP A 3 -26.51 -0.68 11.16
CA ASP A 3 -25.87 -1.99 11.18
C ASP A 3 -24.36 -1.83 11.43
N ALA A 4 -23.71 -0.89 10.74
CA ALA A 4 -22.32 -0.56 10.97
C ALA A 4 -22.09 0.96 11.03
N ILE A 5 -21.18 1.39 11.90
CA ILE A 5 -20.57 2.72 11.86
C ILE A 5 -19.11 2.56 11.49
N VAL A 6 -18.65 3.23 10.43
CA VAL A 6 -17.27 3.20 9.93
C VAL A 6 -16.58 4.51 10.32
N ILE A 7 -15.48 4.42 11.05
CA ILE A 7 -14.66 5.58 11.43
C ILE A 7 -13.47 5.68 10.48
N GLY A 8 -13.40 6.76 9.70
CA GLY A 8 -12.47 7.00 8.61
C GLY A 8 -13.13 6.73 7.26
N ALA A 9 -13.14 7.72 6.36
CA ALA A 9 -13.79 7.65 5.05
C ALA A 9 -12.78 7.63 3.89
N ARG A 10 -11.58 7.08 4.12
CA ARG A 10 -10.57 6.90 3.07
C ARG A 10 -10.62 5.49 2.48
N CYS A 11 -9.55 5.05 1.79
CA CYS A 11 -9.51 3.78 1.05
C CYS A 11 -10.20 2.60 1.77
N ALA A 12 -9.83 2.30 3.03
CA ALA A 12 -10.42 1.19 3.76
C ALA A 12 -11.90 1.45 4.12
N GLY A 13 -12.18 2.62 4.71
CA GLY A 13 -13.51 2.89 5.27
C GLY A 13 -14.57 3.21 4.24
N ALA A 14 -14.27 4.06 3.25
CA ALA A 14 -15.23 4.36 2.18
C ALA A 14 -15.59 3.10 1.38
N SER A 15 -14.59 2.25 1.09
CA SER A 15 -14.83 0.97 0.40
C SER A 15 -15.67 0.01 1.25
N THR A 16 -15.38 -0.13 2.55
CA THR A 16 -16.19 -0.96 3.45
C THR A 16 -17.63 -0.44 3.53
N ALA A 17 -17.81 0.87 3.68
CA ALA A 17 -19.14 1.49 3.74
C ALA A 17 -19.92 1.30 2.43
N MET A 18 -19.27 1.51 1.29
CA MET A 18 -19.86 1.29 -0.04
C MET A 18 -20.34 -0.16 -0.21
N LEU A 19 -19.50 -1.12 0.12
CA LEU A 19 -19.82 -2.54 -0.06
C LEU A 19 -20.97 -2.98 0.83
N LEU A 20 -20.97 -2.61 2.10
CA LEU A 20 -22.07 -2.91 3.03
C LEU A 20 -23.38 -2.23 2.61
N ALA A 21 -23.33 -0.97 2.17
CA ALA A 21 -24.51 -0.25 1.69
C ALA A 21 -25.11 -0.90 0.43
N ARG A 22 -24.28 -1.36 -0.52
CA ARG A 22 -24.73 -2.14 -1.70
C ARG A 22 -25.40 -3.44 -1.34
N GLN A 23 -25.05 -4.03 -0.21
CA GLN A 23 -25.69 -5.23 0.33
C GLN A 23 -26.97 -4.94 1.13
N GLY A 24 -27.43 -3.68 1.12
CA GLY A 24 -28.67 -3.25 1.75
C GLY A 24 -28.58 -2.95 3.26
N HIS A 25 -27.37 -2.86 3.82
CA HIS A 25 -27.18 -2.54 5.23
C HIS A 25 -27.23 -1.04 5.49
N ARG A 26 -27.72 -0.65 6.66
CA ARG A 26 -27.73 0.75 7.10
C ARG A 26 -26.36 1.13 7.67
N VAL A 27 -25.59 1.90 6.92
CA VAL A 27 -24.20 2.25 7.23
C VAL A 27 -24.05 3.76 7.41
N LEU A 28 -23.37 4.16 8.48
CA LEU A 28 -22.84 5.52 8.68
C LEU A 28 -21.33 5.46 8.53
N VAL A 29 -20.76 6.30 7.67
CA VAL A 29 -19.30 6.53 7.62
C VAL A 29 -18.99 7.96 8.01
N VAL A 30 -18.03 8.12 8.93
CA VAL A 30 -17.62 9.42 9.47
C VAL A 30 -16.14 9.67 9.25
N ASP A 31 -15.79 10.92 8.92
CA ASP A 31 -14.38 11.35 8.86
C ASP A 31 -14.23 12.77 9.41
N ARG A 32 -13.11 13.01 10.09
CA ARG A 32 -12.77 14.36 10.61
C ARG A 32 -12.38 15.34 9.51
N ALA A 33 -11.95 14.85 8.34
CA ALA A 33 -11.60 15.67 7.20
C ALA A 33 -12.82 16.02 6.35
N ALA A 34 -12.74 17.15 5.65
CA ALA A 34 -13.53 17.38 4.45
C ALA A 34 -12.91 16.64 3.25
N PHE A 35 -13.68 16.40 2.21
CA PHE A 35 -13.21 15.88 0.93
C PHE A 35 -13.56 16.87 -0.18
N PRO A 36 -12.69 16.98 -1.23
CA PRO A 36 -11.43 16.28 -1.41
C PRO A 36 -10.35 16.77 -0.44
N SER A 37 -9.50 15.85 0.06
CA SER A 37 -8.36 16.20 0.90
C SER A 37 -7.20 15.24 0.68
N ASP A 38 -5.98 15.78 0.64
CA ASP A 38 -4.78 14.97 0.44
C ASP A 38 -4.29 14.33 1.75
N VAL A 39 -3.50 13.28 1.62
CA VAL A 39 -2.87 12.56 2.73
C VAL A 39 -1.55 11.93 2.25
N ILE A 40 -0.63 11.76 3.18
CA ILE A 40 0.63 11.07 2.94
C ILE A 40 0.38 9.67 2.38
N SER A 41 0.88 9.40 1.16
CA SER A 41 0.74 8.10 0.48
C SER A 41 1.74 8.01 -0.67
N THR A 42 2.09 6.80 -1.07
CA THR A 42 2.81 6.51 -2.31
C THR A 42 1.90 6.58 -3.54
N HIS A 43 0.59 6.68 -3.36
CA HIS A 43 -0.45 6.76 -4.40
C HIS A 43 -0.51 5.57 -5.38
N PHE A 44 0.38 4.60 -5.27
CA PHE A 44 0.51 3.51 -6.21
C PHE A 44 -0.52 2.40 -5.94
N LEU A 45 -1.19 1.97 -6.98
CA LEU A 45 -2.10 0.83 -6.99
C LEU A 45 -1.55 -0.27 -7.89
N TRP A 46 -1.33 -1.42 -7.29
CA TRP A 46 -1.00 -2.66 -7.96
C TRP A 46 -2.20 -3.19 -8.77
N PRO A 47 -2.01 -4.11 -9.74
CA PRO A 47 -3.11 -4.63 -10.56
C PRO A 47 -4.29 -5.20 -9.78
N HIS A 48 -4.07 -5.88 -8.66
CA HIS A 48 -5.16 -6.34 -7.82
C HIS A 48 -5.88 -5.19 -7.09
N GLY A 49 -5.18 -4.09 -6.77
CA GLY A 49 -5.82 -2.86 -6.29
C GLY A 49 -6.75 -2.24 -7.34
N MET A 50 -6.31 -2.20 -8.60
CA MET A 50 -7.12 -1.75 -9.73
C MET A 50 -8.27 -2.73 -10.03
N SER A 51 -8.04 -4.04 -9.87
CA SER A 51 -9.08 -5.06 -10.01
C SER A 51 -10.21 -4.89 -8.99
N TYR A 52 -9.92 -4.53 -7.74
CA TYR A 52 -10.97 -4.15 -6.78
C TYR A 52 -11.80 -2.97 -7.26
N LEU A 53 -11.15 -1.89 -7.75
CA LEU A 53 -11.87 -0.73 -8.27
C LEU A 53 -12.74 -1.10 -9.49
N ASN A 54 -12.27 -2.01 -10.35
CA ASN A 54 -13.02 -2.52 -11.49
C ASN A 54 -14.24 -3.35 -11.04
N ARG A 55 -14.06 -4.29 -10.11
CA ARG A 55 -15.16 -5.06 -9.48
C ARG A 55 -16.24 -4.15 -8.89
N TRP A 56 -15.83 -3.04 -8.33
CA TRP A 56 -16.74 -2.06 -7.73
C TRP A 56 -17.33 -1.07 -8.74
N GLY A 57 -16.94 -1.13 -10.02
CA GLY A 57 -17.43 -0.22 -11.07
C GLY A 57 -17.05 1.23 -10.85
N VAL A 58 -15.89 1.48 -10.21
CA VAL A 58 -15.34 2.85 -10.00
C VAL A 58 -14.04 3.09 -10.76
N MET A 59 -13.46 2.04 -11.40
CA MET A 59 -12.19 2.12 -12.11
C MET A 59 -12.22 3.16 -13.24
N ASP A 60 -13.28 3.22 -14.02
CA ASP A 60 -13.40 4.14 -15.16
C ASP A 60 -13.29 5.61 -14.71
N GLN A 61 -13.85 5.95 -13.55
CA GLN A 61 -13.75 7.30 -12.97
C GLN A 61 -12.31 7.63 -12.59
N VAL A 62 -11.55 6.65 -12.12
CA VAL A 62 -10.13 6.79 -11.79
C VAL A 62 -9.32 6.97 -13.07
N LEU A 63 -9.52 6.11 -14.07
CA LEU A 63 -8.77 6.13 -15.32
C LEU A 63 -9.08 7.35 -16.21
N ALA A 64 -10.26 7.95 -16.05
CA ALA A 64 -10.61 9.19 -16.74
C ALA A 64 -9.69 10.37 -16.39
N VAL A 65 -9.02 10.31 -15.25
CA VAL A 65 -8.20 11.42 -14.72
C VAL A 65 -6.79 10.99 -14.26
N THR A 66 -6.43 9.73 -14.46
CA THR A 66 -5.15 9.17 -14.00
C THR A 66 -4.54 8.34 -15.11
N PRO A 67 -3.27 8.54 -15.49
CA PRO A 67 -2.58 7.67 -16.43
C PRO A 67 -2.42 6.27 -15.83
N SER A 68 -2.41 5.27 -16.70
CA SER A 68 -2.22 3.87 -16.32
C SER A 68 -1.24 3.17 -17.26
N HIS A 69 -0.66 2.09 -16.79
CA HIS A 69 0.28 1.27 -17.55
C HIS A 69 0.14 -0.20 -17.13
N SER A 70 0.61 -1.12 -17.98
CA SER A 70 0.53 -2.57 -17.72
C SER A 70 1.84 -3.18 -17.23
N THR A 71 2.93 -2.43 -17.24
CA THR A 71 4.26 -2.88 -16.83
C THR A 71 4.90 -1.87 -15.88
N MET A 72 5.88 -2.32 -15.12
CA MET A 72 6.73 -1.47 -14.29
C MET A 72 8.21 -1.83 -14.48
N LYS A 73 9.08 -0.87 -14.19
CA LYS A 73 10.53 -1.04 -14.23
C LYS A 73 11.10 -1.02 -12.81
N LEU A 74 11.87 -2.05 -12.48
CA LEU A 74 12.69 -2.13 -11.27
C LEU A 74 14.16 -2.10 -11.68
N VAL A 75 14.95 -1.23 -11.06
CA VAL A 75 16.39 -1.17 -11.28
C VAL A 75 17.09 -1.34 -9.93
N ASN A 76 17.80 -2.45 -9.77
CA ASN A 76 18.50 -2.82 -8.53
C ASN A 76 20.02 -2.81 -8.77
N ASP A 77 20.73 -1.81 -8.21
CA ASP A 77 22.17 -1.59 -8.41
C ASP A 77 22.58 -1.66 -9.91
N GLY A 78 21.78 -1.05 -10.79
CA GLY A 78 21.99 -1.03 -12.23
C GLY A 78 21.45 -2.24 -13.01
N ILE A 79 20.90 -3.24 -12.33
CA ILE A 79 20.25 -4.39 -12.98
C ILE A 79 18.79 -4.05 -13.23
N GLU A 80 18.42 -3.93 -14.50
CA GLU A 80 17.08 -3.56 -14.93
C GLU A 80 16.20 -4.79 -15.14
N LEU A 81 15.01 -4.77 -14.55
CA LEU A 81 13.95 -5.77 -14.70
C LEU A 81 12.66 -5.03 -15.06
N THR A 82 12.11 -5.30 -16.23
CA THR A 82 10.83 -4.73 -16.68
C THR A 82 9.82 -5.84 -16.86
N GLY A 83 8.66 -5.72 -16.23
CA GLY A 83 7.63 -6.75 -16.30
C GLY A 83 6.32 -6.34 -15.65
N SER A 84 5.45 -7.31 -15.45
CA SER A 84 4.10 -7.13 -14.91
C SER A 84 3.70 -8.28 -13.99
N VAL A 85 2.62 -8.11 -13.23
CA VAL A 85 1.97 -9.23 -12.54
C VAL A 85 1.21 -10.07 -13.56
N PRO A 86 1.48 -11.38 -13.69
CA PRO A 86 0.76 -12.26 -14.61
C PRO A 86 -0.73 -12.30 -14.33
N VAL A 87 -1.56 -12.19 -15.38
CA VAL A 87 -3.01 -12.16 -15.23
C VAL A 87 -3.58 -13.47 -14.67
N GLU A 88 -2.95 -14.60 -14.96
CA GLU A 88 -3.32 -15.92 -14.44
C GLU A 88 -3.16 -15.98 -12.92
N LEU A 89 -2.04 -15.47 -12.38
CA LEU A 89 -1.82 -15.39 -10.93
C LEU A 89 -2.82 -14.42 -10.26
N LEU A 90 -3.17 -13.33 -10.94
CA LEU A 90 -4.22 -12.42 -10.45
C LEU A 90 -5.58 -13.12 -10.38
N ARG A 91 -5.94 -13.92 -11.39
CA ARG A 91 -7.19 -14.69 -11.41
C ARG A 91 -7.21 -15.75 -10.31
N GLU A 92 -6.12 -16.49 -10.11
CA GLU A 92 -5.99 -17.44 -9.00
C GLU A 92 -6.17 -16.74 -7.66
N TYR A 93 -5.46 -15.65 -7.43
CA TYR A 93 -5.58 -14.85 -6.22
C TYR A 93 -7.04 -14.45 -5.93
N PHE A 94 -7.78 -13.96 -6.94
CA PHE A 94 -9.18 -13.55 -6.75
C PHE A 94 -10.11 -14.74 -6.55
N ARG A 95 -9.94 -15.85 -7.28
CA ARG A 95 -10.72 -17.07 -7.06
C ARG A 95 -10.53 -17.65 -5.67
N ASP A 96 -9.30 -17.72 -5.19
CA ASP A 96 -8.98 -18.26 -3.86
C ASP A 96 -9.55 -17.37 -2.75
N LEU A 97 -9.45 -16.06 -2.91
CA LEU A 97 -9.84 -15.13 -1.86
C LEU A 97 -11.33 -14.80 -1.88
N HIS A 98 -11.95 -14.70 -3.05
CA HIS A 98 -13.32 -14.20 -3.23
C HIS A 98 -14.27 -15.23 -3.87
N GLY A 99 -13.75 -16.34 -4.40
CA GLY A 99 -14.54 -17.38 -5.06
C GLY A 99 -14.82 -17.11 -6.55
N ASP A 100 -14.41 -15.96 -7.08
CA ASP A 100 -14.54 -15.59 -8.49
C ASP A 100 -13.39 -14.66 -8.90
N ASP A 101 -13.11 -14.58 -10.20
CA ASP A 101 -12.08 -13.72 -10.80
C ASP A 101 -12.68 -12.60 -11.67
N SER A 102 -13.93 -12.24 -11.43
CA SER A 102 -14.58 -11.14 -12.14
C SER A 102 -13.86 -9.81 -11.86
N GLY A 103 -13.75 -8.96 -12.87
CA GLY A 103 -13.13 -7.64 -12.72
C GLY A 103 -11.59 -7.63 -12.66
N VAL A 104 -10.91 -8.76 -12.83
CA VAL A 104 -9.44 -8.82 -12.85
C VAL A 104 -8.90 -8.04 -14.07
N VAL A 105 -7.95 -7.14 -13.80
CA VAL A 105 -7.25 -6.32 -14.79
C VAL A 105 -5.76 -6.28 -14.52
N GLN A 106 -4.95 -6.23 -15.58
CA GLN A 106 -3.49 -6.11 -15.50
C GLN A 106 -3.07 -4.65 -15.70
N THR A 107 -3.49 -3.79 -14.76
CA THR A 107 -3.31 -2.34 -14.86
C THR A 107 -2.74 -1.80 -13.57
N TYR A 108 -1.72 -0.94 -13.67
CA TYR A 108 -1.17 -0.14 -12.59
C TYR A 108 -1.63 1.30 -12.74
N ALA A 109 -1.83 2.00 -11.64
CA ALA A 109 -2.04 3.44 -11.64
C ALA A 109 -1.47 4.08 -10.35
N SER A 110 -1.04 5.33 -10.46
CA SER A 110 -0.65 6.12 -9.28
C SER A 110 -1.67 7.23 -9.09
N VAL A 111 -2.61 7.02 -8.18
CA VAL A 111 -3.76 7.92 -8.01
C VAL A 111 -3.59 8.77 -6.76
N ARG A 112 -3.58 10.09 -6.93
CA ARG A 112 -3.52 11.01 -5.78
C ARG A 112 -4.70 10.80 -4.85
N ARG A 113 -4.44 10.79 -3.56
CA ARG A 113 -5.44 10.51 -2.54
C ARG A 113 -6.59 11.53 -2.52
N LEU A 114 -6.30 12.78 -2.89
CA LEU A 114 -7.35 13.79 -3.04
C LEU A 114 -8.39 13.41 -4.13
N VAL A 115 -7.97 12.65 -5.16
CA VAL A 115 -8.83 12.15 -6.23
C VAL A 115 -9.49 10.83 -5.83
N LEU A 116 -8.68 9.85 -5.44
CA LEU A 116 -9.16 8.49 -5.13
C LEU A 116 -10.13 8.48 -3.95
N ASP A 117 -9.77 9.15 -2.84
CA ASP A 117 -10.61 9.16 -1.64
C ASP A 117 -11.95 9.85 -1.92
N GLN A 118 -11.99 10.91 -2.75
CA GLN A 118 -13.23 11.56 -3.19
C GLN A 118 -14.12 10.62 -3.99
N ILE A 119 -13.57 9.92 -5.00
CA ILE A 119 -14.30 8.93 -5.81
C ILE A 119 -14.92 7.85 -4.91
N LEU A 120 -14.17 7.34 -3.95
CA LEU A 120 -14.64 6.29 -3.04
C LEU A 120 -15.72 6.79 -2.08
N VAL A 121 -15.60 8.01 -1.55
CA VAL A 121 -16.60 8.64 -0.69
C VAL A 121 -17.92 8.86 -1.46
N GLU A 122 -17.84 9.39 -2.69
CA GLU A 122 -19.00 9.56 -3.55
C GLU A 122 -19.66 8.21 -3.92
N ALA A 123 -18.85 7.18 -4.18
CA ALA A 123 -19.34 5.85 -4.45
C ALA A 123 -20.05 5.24 -3.22
N ALA A 124 -19.54 5.48 -2.01
CA ALA A 124 -20.19 5.06 -0.78
C ALA A 124 -21.54 5.77 -0.58
N ALA A 125 -21.60 7.07 -0.78
CA ALA A 125 -22.83 7.84 -0.72
C ALA A 125 -23.86 7.38 -1.77
N LYS A 126 -23.41 7.19 -3.02
CA LYS A 126 -24.24 6.65 -4.11
C LYS A 126 -24.78 5.23 -3.82
N ALA A 127 -24.02 4.42 -3.09
CA ALA A 127 -24.45 3.11 -2.65
C ALA A 127 -25.52 3.13 -1.55
N GLY A 128 -25.76 4.29 -0.92
CA GLY A 128 -26.74 4.46 0.16
C GLY A 128 -26.13 4.58 1.56
N ALA A 129 -24.81 4.62 1.70
CA ALA A 129 -24.19 4.93 2.98
C ALA A 129 -24.44 6.40 3.36
N GLU A 130 -24.74 6.64 4.62
CA GLU A 130 -24.76 8.00 5.16
C GLU A 130 -23.30 8.45 5.39
N VAL A 131 -22.89 9.52 4.74
CA VAL A 131 -21.52 10.07 4.84
C VAL A 131 -21.53 11.37 5.64
N ARG A 132 -20.77 11.43 6.74
CA ARG A 132 -20.58 12.64 7.53
C ARG A 132 -19.10 13.01 7.57
N THR A 133 -18.70 13.96 6.77
CA THR A 133 -17.39 14.59 6.80
C THR A 133 -17.34 15.72 7.85
N ASN A 134 -16.13 16.20 8.20
CA ASN A 134 -15.94 17.17 9.29
C ASN A 134 -16.55 16.70 10.64
N PHE A 135 -16.63 15.39 10.82
CA PHE A 135 -17.15 14.77 12.04
C PHE A 135 -16.02 14.13 12.83
N THR A 136 -15.74 14.67 14.01
CA THR A 136 -14.66 14.16 14.86
C THR A 136 -15.21 13.25 15.94
N VAL A 137 -14.93 11.95 15.86
CA VAL A 137 -15.23 11.00 16.92
C VAL A 137 -14.41 11.32 18.16
N ARG A 138 -15.07 11.37 19.32
CA ARG A 138 -14.46 11.71 20.61
C ARG A 138 -14.52 10.56 21.60
N GLU A 139 -15.50 9.67 21.47
CA GLU A 139 -15.75 8.59 22.41
C GLU A 139 -16.35 7.37 21.67
N LEU A 140 -15.99 6.17 22.12
CA LEU A 140 -16.70 4.95 21.80
C LEU A 140 -17.76 4.71 22.89
N LEU A 141 -19.00 4.50 22.51
CA LEU A 141 -20.05 4.12 23.43
C LEU A 141 -19.90 2.62 23.76
N VAL A 142 -19.76 2.32 25.03
CA VAL A 142 -19.57 0.94 25.51
C VAL A 142 -20.71 0.57 26.45
N SER A 143 -21.29 -0.62 26.25
CA SER A 143 -22.27 -1.23 27.16
C SER A 143 -21.88 -2.68 27.38
N ASP A 144 -21.81 -3.09 28.64
CA ASP A 144 -21.47 -4.47 29.04
C ASP A 144 -20.17 -5.00 28.39
N GLY A 145 -19.15 -4.14 28.30
CA GLY A 145 -17.86 -4.47 27.70
C GLY A 145 -17.85 -4.54 26.16
N ARG A 146 -18.97 -4.22 25.51
CA ARG A 146 -19.14 -4.21 24.05
C ARG A 146 -19.24 -2.79 23.52
N VAL A 147 -18.55 -2.48 22.42
CA VAL A 147 -18.74 -1.22 21.68
C VAL A 147 -20.09 -1.26 20.99
N VAL A 148 -20.93 -0.23 21.23
CA VAL A 148 -22.31 -0.13 20.72
C VAL A 148 -22.57 1.13 19.92
N GLY A 149 -21.53 1.95 19.67
CA GLY A 149 -21.67 3.19 18.91
C GLY A 149 -20.54 4.17 19.17
N ILE A 150 -20.76 5.39 18.75
CA ILE A 150 -19.82 6.51 18.86
C ILE A 150 -20.51 7.76 19.42
N ARG A 151 -19.73 8.63 20.07
CA ARG A 151 -20.08 10.02 20.29
C ARG A 151 -19.05 10.90 19.58
N GLY A 152 -19.50 11.85 18.81
CA GLY A 152 -18.64 12.74 18.03
C GLY A 152 -19.15 14.17 17.99
N ARG A 153 -18.34 15.04 17.40
CA ARG A 153 -18.64 16.46 17.24
C ARG A 153 -18.77 16.79 15.75
N THR A 154 -19.86 17.43 15.39
CA THR A 154 -20.10 17.99 14.04
C THR A 154 -19.23 19.23 13.78
N VAL A 155 -19.23 19.72 12.55
CA VAL A 155 -18.57 20.99 12.17
C VAL A 155 -19.07 22.19 13.00
N ASP A 156 -20.36 22.21 13.32
CA ASP A 156 -21.00 23.28 14.12
C ASP A 156 -20.73 23.13 15.63
N GLY A 157 -20.01 22.10 16.03
CA GLY A 157 -19.63 21.85 17.41
C GLY A 157 -20.66 21.07 18.23
N GLU A 158 -21.76 20.64 17.62
CA GLU A 158 -22.78 19.83 18.27
C GLU A 158 -22.24 18.43 18.61
N LEU A 159 -22.56 17.94 19.81
CA LEU A 159 -22.26 16.56 20.23
C LEU A 159 -23.42 15.65 19.81
N VAL A 160 -23.10 14.64 19.03
CA VAL A 160 -24.05 13.67 18.49
C VAL A 160 -23.62 12.25 18.91
N GLU A 161 -24.59 11.46 19.35
CA GLU A 161 -24.42 10.02 19.61
C GLU A 161 -25.08 9.21 18.52
N GLU A 162 -24.36 8.20 18.02
CA GLU A 162 -24.87 7.23 17.06
C GLU A 162 -24.61 5.82 17.52
N ARG A 163 -25.59 4.95 17.34
CA ARG A 163 -25.52 3.55 17.77
C ARG A 163 -25.51 2.60 16.58
N ALA A 164 -24.75 1.52 16.70
CA ALA A 164 -24.67 0.46 15.70
C ALA A 164 -24.49 -0.92 16.32
N LYS A 165 -24.72 -1.96 15.51
CA LYS A 165 -24.39 -3.34 15.88
C LYS A 165 -22.89 -3.55 16.01
N ILE A 166 -22.09 -2.85 15.16
CA ILE A 166 -20.62 -2.91 15.15
C ILE A 166 -20.03 -1.56 14.75
N VAL A 167 -18.84 -1.25 15.28
CA VAL A 167 -18.00 -0.10 14.87
C VAL A 167 -16.79 -0.63 14.09
N VAL A 168 -16.59 -0.13 12.88
CA VAL A 168 -15.45 -0.44 12.02
C VAL A 168 -14.40 0.67 12.15
N GLY A 169 -13.23 0.35 12.70
CA GLY A 169 -12.09 1.26 12.77
C GLY A 169 -11.29 1.20 11.47
N ALA A 170 -11.50 2.16 10.57
CA ALA A 170 -10.78 2.34 9.31
C ALA A 170 -9.97 3.66 9.30
N ASP A 171 -9.54 4.09 10.47
CA ASP A 171 -8.98 5.41 10.78
C ASP A 171 -7.43 5.43 10.76
N GLY A 172 -6.84 4.44 10.10
CA GLY A 172 -5.43 4.37 9.75
C GLY A 172 -4.50 4.02 10.91
N ARG A 173 -3.20 4.09 10.67
CA ARG A 173 -2.15 3.64 11.60
C ARG A 173 -2.24 4.23 13.01
N ASN A 174 -2.73 5.46 13.14
CA ASN A 174 -2.95 6.17 14.40
C ASN A 174 -4.39 6.00 14.91
N SER A 175 -4.99 4.84 14.70
CA SER A 175 -6.39 4.53 14.98
C SER A 175 -6.85 5.06 16.34
N PHE A 176 -7.92 5.84 16.34
CA PHE A 176 -8.63 6.28 17.53
C PHE A 176 -9.30 5.10 18.22
N VAL A 177 -9.90 4.18 17.44
CA VAL A 177 -10.55 2.97 17.97
C VAL A 177 -9.54 2.15 18.76
N ALA A 178 -8.39 1.84 18.14
CA ALA A 178 -7.36 1.04 18.78
C ALA A 178 -6.81 1.69 20.06
N ARG A 179 -6.57 3.00 20.04
CA ARG A 179 -6.08 3.73 21.23
C ARG A 179 -7.11 3.79 22.33
N THR A 180 -8.38 4.05 22.02
CA THR A 180 -9.46 4.15 23.02
C THR A 180 -9.67 2.81 23.71
N LEU A 181 -9.55 1.71 22.97
CA LEU A 181 -9.68 0.35 23.51
C LEU A 181 -8.37 -0.20 24.11
N ASN A 182 -7.28 0.59 24.12
CA ASN A 182 -5.96 0.17 24.56
C ASN A 182 -5.49 -1.14 23.92
N LEU A 183 -5.76 -1.31 22.61
CA LEU A 183 -5.38 -2.52 21.90
C LEU A 183 -3.86 -2.62 21.80
N PRO A 184 -3.27 -3.78 22.16
CA PRO A 184 -1.84 -3.97 22.06
C PRO A 184 -1.40 -3.95 20.60
N LYS A 185 -0.19 -3.50 20.36
CA LYS A 185 0.54 -3.81 19.15
C LYS A 185 1.38 -5.04 19.40
N TYR A 186 1.49 -5.88 18.39
CA TYR A 186 2.38 -7.02 18.41
C TYR A 186 3.16 -7.08 17.10
N ASP A 187 4.22 -7.88 17.07
CA ASP A 187 5.13 -7.99 15.93
C ASP A 187 5.66 -6.62 15.45
N GLU A 188 5.90 -5.74 16.42
CA GLU A 188 6.37 -4.38 16.12
C GLU A 188 7.77 -4.41 15.53
N ARG A 189 7.97 -3.64 14.45
CA ARG A 189 9.27 -3.40 13.84
C ARG A 189 9.64 -1.93 13.96
N PRO A 190 10.92 -1.62 14.12
CA PRO A 190 11.36 -0.23 14.26
C PRO A 190 11.11 0.59 12.99
N ARG A 191 11.26 1.90 13.14
CA ARG A 191 11.28 2.82 11.98
C ARG A 191 12.57 2.63 11.22
N CYS A 192 12.53 1.95 10.10
CA CYS A 192 13.70 1.63 9.30
C CYS A 192 13.95 2.68 8.21
N THR A 193 12.92 3.36 7.70
CA THR A 193 13.05 4.28 6.59
C THR A 193 12.64 5.72 6.91
N PHE A 194 13.20 6.64 6.13
CA PHE A 194 12.60 7.94 5.87
C PHE A 194 12.12 7.98 4.41
N ALA A 195 11.15 8.83 4.11
CA ALA A 195 10.71 9.06 2.74
C ALA A 195 10.37 10.53 2.51
N TYR A 196 10.73 11.05 1.33
CA TYR A 196 10.37 12.37 0.85
C TYR A 196 9.86 12.29 -0.58
N TRP A 197 8.81 13.06 -0.91
CA TRP A 197 8.23 13.08 -2.25
C TRP A 197 7.68 14.45 -2.60
N THR A 198 7.56 14.68 -3.88
CA THR A 198 6.87 15.83 -4.45
C THR A 198 6.38 15.50 -5.87
N TYR A 199 5.79 16.44 -6.54
CA TYR A 199 5.23 16.28 -7.88
C TYR A 199 5.94 17.18 -8.87
N TYR A 200 6.20 16.64 -10.06
CA TYR A 200 6.82 17.35 -11.17
C TYR A 200 5.95 17.22 -12.42
N ALA A 201 5.80 18.32 -13.17
CA ALA A 201 5.30 18.35 -14.54
C ALA A 201 6.46 18.50 -15.54
N GLY A 202 6.19 18.35 -16.85
CA GLY A 202 7.12 18.69 -17.93
C GLY A 202 7.91 17.50 -18.52
N PHE A 203 7.68 16.28 -18.05
CA PHE A 203 8.22 15.07 -18.66
C PHE A 203 7.26 13.88 -18.49
N ASP A 204 7.41 12.90 -19.39
CA ASP A 204 6.71 11.62 -19.32
C ASP A 204 7.72 10.48 -19.46
N LEU A 205 7.63 9.47 -18.62
CA LEU A 205 8.47 8.27 -18.67
C LEU A 205 7.70 7.05 -19.20
N GLY A 206 6.42 7.19 -19.51
CA GLY A 206 5.55 6.14 -20.05
C GLY A 206 5.15 5.03 -19.08
N LEU A 207 5.90 4.82 -18.00
CA LEU A 207 5.63 3.81 -16.97
C LEU A 207 6.21 4.20 -15.62
N GLY A 208 5.72 3.55 -14.56
CA GLY A 208 6.29 3.68 -13.24
C GLY A 208 7.66 3.01 -13.14
N GLN A 209 8.62 3.70 -12.52
CA GLN A 209 9.97 3.21 -12.32
C GLN A 209 10.36 3.30 -10.85
N ILE A 210 10.98 2.22 -10.34
CA ILE A 210 11.58 2.16 -9.01
C ILE A 210 13.06 1.80 -9.18
N HIS A 211 13.92 2.63 -8.66
CA HIS A 211 15.36 2.42 -8.69
C HIS A 211 15.89 2.33 -7.27
N ARG A 212 16.79 1.40 -7.02
CA ARG A 212 17.52 1.28 -5.78
C ARG A 212 19.01 1.13 -6.06
N ARG A 213 19.82 1.91 -5.35
CA ARG A 213 21.27 1.81 -5.34
C ARG A 213 21.77 1.82 -3.90
N GLY A 214 22.37 0.70 -3.50
CA GLY A 214 22.81 0.49 -2.13
C GLY A 214 21.68 0.66 -1.14
N ARG A 215 21.77 1.69 -0.29
CA ARG A 215 20.81 1.99 0.77
C ARG A 215 19.82 3.13 0.45
N LEU A 216 19.83 3.62 -0.77
CA LEU A 216 18.88 4.63 -1.23
C LEU A 216 18.03 4.09 -2.36
N ALA A 217 16.81 4.58 -2.44
CA ALA A 217 15.92 4.29 -3.54
C ALA A 217 15.17 5.55 -3.97
N CYS A 218 14.71 5.54 -5.21
CA CYS A 218 13.79 6.54 -5.74
C CYS A 218 12.72 5.86 -6.60
N ALA A 219 11.58 6.53 -6.72
CA ALA A 219 10.53 6.16 -7.65
C ALA A 219 10.07 7.39 -8.42
N VAL A 220 9.76 7.19 -9.69
CA VAL A 220 9.10 8.17 -10.53
C VAL A 220 7.90 7.49 -11.16
N VAL A 221 6.70 7.98 -10.87
CA VAL A 221 5.45 7.34 -11.29
C VAL A 221 4.49 8.40 -11.85
N PRO A 222 4.00 8.24 -13.09
CA PRO A 222 2.97 9.11 -13.64
C PRO A 222 1.72 9.14 -12.76
N THR A 223 1.15 10.32 -12.54
CA THR A 223 -0.02 10.52 -11.68
C THR A 223 -0.98 11.57 -12.26
N ASN A 224 -2.01 11.96 -11.50
CA ASN A 224 -3.01 12.94 -11.90
C ASN A 224 -2.38 14.29 -12.32
N PHE A 225 -3.12 15.08 -13.08
CA PHE A 225 -2.79 16.46 -13.47
C PHE A 225 -1.54 16.55 -14.35
N GLU A 226 -1.29 15.56 -15.19
CA GLU A 226 -0.10 15.49 -16.08
C GLU A 226 1.23 15.61 -15.30
N GLN A 227 1.23 15.07 -14.08
CA GLN A 227 2.39 15.14 -13.19
C GLN A 227 2.99 13.74 -12.98
N ASN A 228 4.22 13.73 -12.50
CA ASN A 228 4.89 12.56 -11.97
C ASN A 228 5.10 12.76 -10.47
N MET A 229 4.73 11.77 -9.66
CA MET A 229 5.21 11.68 -8.29
C MET A 229 6.67 11.25 -8.33
N VAL A 230 7.54 12.03 -7.71
CA VAL A 230 8.95 11.70 -7.51
C VAL A 230 9.16 11.48 -6.01
N LEU A 231 9.63 10.30 -5.65
CA LEU A 231 9.83 9.83 -4.28
C LEU A 231 11.30 9.43 -4.10
N VAL A 232 11.89 9.78 -2.96
CA VAL A 232 13.18 9.25 -2.50
C VAL A 232 13.00 8.69 -1.10
N TRP A 233 13.64 7.56 -0.81
CA TRP A 233 13.65 6.98 0.53
C TRP A 233 14.98 6.28 0.83
N GLY A 234 15.27 6.13 2.10
CA GLY A 234 16.50 5.53 2.58
C GLY A 234 16.43 5.21 4.08
N PRO A 235 17.53 4.75 4.68
CA PRO A 235 17.56 4.34 6.07
C PRO A 235 17.32 5.52 7.02
N SER A 236 16.49 5.29 8.04
CA SER A 236 16.05 6.33 8.99
C SER A 236 17.19 7.03 9.70
N GLU A 237 18.33 6.35 9.91
CA GLU A 237 19.52 6.94 10.52
C GLU A 237 20.14 8.09 9.71
N TRP A 238 19.92 8.14 8.39
CA TRP A 238 20.38 9.25 7.53
C TRP A 238 19.42 10.45 7.50
N SER A 239 18.26 10.32 8.09
CA SER A 239 17.22 11.34 8.05
C SER A 239 17.63 12.68 8.67
N ARG A 240 18.51 12.66 9.69
CA ARG A 240 19.01 13.88 10.32
C ARG A 240 19.84 14.71 9.34
N ASP A 241 20.72 14.06 8.60
CA ASP A 241 21.59 14.71 7.61
C ASP A 241 20.77 15.13 6.39
N PHE A 242 19.85 14.29 5.94
CA PHE A 242 18.93 14.64 4.87
C PHE A 242 18.14 15.92 5.16
N ARG A 243 17.68 16.13 6.38
CA ARG A 243 16.91 17.31 6.80
C ARG A 243 17.68 18.62 6.89
N ARG A 244 19.02 18.61 6.83
CA ARG A 244 19.83 19.83 6.82
C ARG A 244 19.61 20.67 5.56
N ASP A 245 19.35 20.01 4.43
CA ASP A 245 19.03 20.62 3.14
C ASP A 245 18.11 19.70 2.35
N VAL A 246 16.81 19.72 2.65
CA VAL A 246 15.84 18.81 2.01
C VAL A 246 15.83 18.97 0.49
N PRO A 247 15.78 20.16 -0.10
CA PRO A 247 15.78 20.29 -1.57
C PRO A 247 17.08 19.80 -2.22
N GLY A 248 18.22 20.17 -1.68
CA GLY A 248 19.52 19.76 -2.22
C GLY A 248 19.77 18.27 -2.05
N ASN A 249 19.39 17.71 -0.87
CA ASN A 249 19.55 16.29 -0.60
C ASN A 249 18.56 15.42 -1.38
N PHE A 250 17.38 15.96 -1.70
CA PHE A 250 16.44 15.30 -2.60
C PHE A 250 17.02 15.13 -4.00
N SER A 251 17.63 16.19 -4.56
CA SER A 251 18.32 16.12 -5.86
C SER A 251 19.53 15.20 -5.80
N ARG A 252 20.35 15.29 -4.75
CA ARG A 252 21.52 14.39 -4.54
C ARG A 252 21.12 12.92 -4.47
N ALA A 253 20.00 12.62 -3.81
CA ALA A 253 19.49 11.25 -3.73
C ALA A 253 19.08 10.71 -5.10
N LEU A 254 18.40 11.52 -5.92
CA LEU A 254 18.05 11.14 -7.30
C LEU A 254 19.30 10.90 -8.15
N ASP A 255 20.25 11.84 -8.13
CA ASP A 255 21.50 11.72 -8.89
C ASP A 255 22.35 10.52 -8.44
N PHE A 256 22.34 10.20 -7.13
CA PHE A 256 23.03 9.02 -6.60
C PHE A 256 22.37 7.71 -7.04
N VAL A 257 21.04 7.62 -6.94
CA VAL A 257 20.30 6.38 -7.24
C VAL A 257 20.20 6.14 -8.74
N SER A 258 19.85 7.17 -9.51
CA SER A 258 19.72 7.14 -10.96
C SER A 258 20.10 8.48 -11.54
N PRO A 259 21.37 8.66 -12.02
CA PRO A 259 21.82 9.89 -12.66
C PRO A 259 20.92 10.33 -13.83
N GLU A 260 20.39 9.36 -14.59
CA GLU A 260 19.51 9.61 -15.73
C GLU A 260 18.17 10.21 -15.30
N LEU A 261 17.54 9.65 -14.24
CA LEU A 261 16.31 10.23 -13.68
C LEU A 261 16.57 11.59 -13.03
N GLY A 262 17.69 11.74 -12.33
CA GLY A 262 18.13 13.03 -11.76
C GLY A 262 18.27 14.11 -12.84
N GLU A 263 18.89 13.76 -13.97
CA GLU A 263 19.02 14.64 -15.14
C GLU A 263 17.66 15.04 -15.71
N VAL A 264 16.76 14.06 -15.96
CA VAL A 264 15.42 14.33 -16.50
C VAL A 264 14.63 15.25 -15.57
N VAL A 265 14.62 14.95 -14.26
CA VAL A 265 13.90 15.77 -13.26
C VAL A 265 14.47 17.19 -13.19
N ARG A 266 15.78 17.35 -13.25
CA ARG A 266 16.46 18.66 -13.18
C ARG A 266 16.28 19.49 -14.44
N THR A 267 16.36 18.88 -15.63
CA THR A 267 16.39 19.60 -16.91
C THR A 267 15.03 19.81 -17.53
N ARG A 268 14.08 18.88 -17.31
CA ARG A 268 12.72 18.92 -17.90
C ARG A 268 11.64 19.14 -16.87
N GLY A 269 11.91 18.80 -15.59
CA GLY A 269 10.91 18.81 -14.53
C GLY A 269 10.66 20.20 -13.96
N THR A 270 9.39 20.59 -13.87
CA THR A 270 8.96 21.74 -13.08
C THR A 270 8.29 21.23 -11.81
N ARG A 271 8.87 21.56 -10.65
CA ARG A 271 8.28 21.13 -9.36
C ARG A 271 7.00 21.90 -9.08
N MET A 272 5.92 21.15 -8.86
CA MET A 272 4.56 21.70 -8.72
C MET A 272 4.19 21.95 -7.26
N GLU A 273 4.79 21.24 -6.32
CA GLU A 273 4.47 21.33 -4.89
C GLU A 273 5.74 21.34 -4.03
N ARG A 274 5.55 21.64 -2.73
CA ARG A 274 6.63 21.47 -1.75
C ARG A 274 7.04 20.00 -1.63
N ILE A 275 8.22 19.75 -1.09
CA ILE A 275 8.64 18.39 -0.75
C ILE A 275 7.99 18.00 0.57
N TYR A 276 7.23 16.93 0.55
CA TYR A 276 6.62 16.29 1.72
C TYR A 276 7.56 15.22 2.27
N GLY A 277 7.46 14.89 3.55
CA GLY A 277 8.30 13.86 4.12
C GLY A 277 7.69 13.17 5.34
N THR A 278 8.13 11.95 5.58
CA THR A 278 7.75 11.15 6.77
C THR A 278 8.91 10.34 7.29
N LEU A 279 8.91 10.12 8.62
CA LEU A 279 9.79 9.20 9.35
C LEU A 279 8.98 8.18 10.15
N ASP A 280 7.65 8.29 10.13
CA ASP A 280 6.78 7.49 10.98
C ASP A 280 6.32 6.22 10.26
N GLN A 281 7.25 5.29 10.09
CA GLN A 281 7.12 4.06 9.31
C GLN A 281 7.32 2.78 10.15
N ALA A 282 7.14 2.85 11.48
CA ALA A 282 7.21 1.66 12.34
C ALA A 282 6.08 0.69 11.99
N ALA A 283 6.42 -0.53 11.57
CA ALA A 283 5.43 -1.54 11.24
C ALA A 283 4.89 -2.23 12.50
N PHE A 284 3.63 -2.66 12.46
CA PHE A 284 2.98 -3.36 13.57
C PHE A 284 1.72 -4.10 13.10
N LEU A 285 1.28 -5.04 13.94
CA LEU A 285 -0.03 -5.68 13.88
C LEU A 285 -0.83 -5.34 15.14
N ARG A 286 -2.16 -5.42 15.06
CA ARG A 286 -3.10 -5.32 16.19
C ARG A 286 -4.13 -6.44 16.14
N PRO A 287 -4.85 -6.72 17.25
CA PRO A 287 -6.04 -7.55 17.21
C PRO A 287 -7.02 -7.04 16.16
N LEU A 288 -7.52 -7.97 15.34
CA LEU A 288 -8.34 -7.67 14.19
C LEU A 288 -9.76 -7.23 14.56
N HIS A 289 -10.33 -7.86 15.59
CA HIS A 289 -11.70 -7.62 16.07
C HIS A 289 -11.85 -7.92 17.55
N GLY A 290 -13.00 -7.53 18.08
CA GLY A 290 -13.44 -7.84 19.44
C GLY A 290 -14.89 -7.44 19.68
N PRO A 291 -15.36 -7.42 20.91
CA PRO A 291 -16.76 -7.16 21.23
C PRO A 291 -17.27 -5.83 20.66
N GLY A 292 -18.04 -5.90 19.55
CA GLY A 292 -18.67 -4.75 18.90
C GLY A 292 -17.75 -3.87 18.06
N TRP A 293 -16.53 -4.32 17.73
CA TRP A 293 -15.62 -3.59 16.85
C TRP A 293 -14.80 -4.51 15.95
N VAL A 294 -14.34 -3.97 14.82
CA VAL A 294 -13.38 -4.58 13.88
C VAL A 294 -12.46 -3.51 13.35
N LEU A 295 -11.17 -3.84 13.09
CA LEU A 295 -10.21 -2.94 12.45
C LEU A 295 -9.97 -3.35 11.00
N VAL A 296 -9.76 -2.35 10.11
CA VAL A 296 -9.55 -2.54 8.67
C VAL A 296 -8.37 -1.69 8.19
N GLY A 297 -7.54 -2.26 7.31
CA GLY A 297 -6.37 -1.59 6.74
C GLY A 297 -5.31 -1.21 7.77
N ASP A 298 -4.68 -0.04 7.63
CA ASP A 298 -3.59 0.41 8.51
C ASP A 298 -3.98 0.55 9.99
N ALA A 299 -5.26 0.51 10.33
CA ALA A 299 -5.72 0.48 11.72
C ALA A 299 -5.35 -0.83 12.39
N GLU A 300 -5.35 -1.93 11.66
CA GLU A 300 -4.96 -3.27 12.11
C GLU A 300 -3.50 -3.58 11.79
N CYS A 301 -3.08 -3.45 10.52
CA CYS A 301 -1.77 -3.85 10.04
C CYS A 301 -1.12 -2.71 9.25
N PHE A 302 -0.13 -2.07 9.85
CA PHE A 302 0.68 -1.07 9.17
C PHE A 302 2.05 -1.63 8.79
N LYS A 303 2.45 -1.41 7.54
CA LYS A 303 3.75 -1.79 6.99
C LYS A 303 4.49 -0.58 6.42
N ASP A 304 5.81 -0.69 6.35
CA ASP A 304 6.61 0.29 5.61
C ASP A 304 6.15 0.39 4.14
N GLN A 305 6.30 1.58 3.58
CA GLN A 305 5.81 1.89 2.22
C GLN A 305 6.62 1.26 1.09
N CYS A 306 7.75 0.61 1.36
CA CYS A 306 8.73 0.20 0.35
C CYS A 306 8.17 -0.69 -0.76
N THR A 307 7.06 -1.39 -0.53
CA THR A 307 6.32 -2.16 -1.55
C THR A 307 5.06 -1.47 -2.08
N ALA A 308 4.72 -0.29 -1.56
CA ALA A 308 3.52 0.49 -1.94
C ALA A 308 2.19 -0.28 -1.87
N ILE A 309 2.07 -1.32 -1.03
CA ILE A 309 0.93 -2.26 -1.00
C ILE A 309 -0.27 -1.77 -0.17
N GLY A 310 -0.10 -0.74 0.66
CA GLY A 310 -1.06 -0.38 1.72
C GLY A 310 -2.48 -0.11 1.23
N MET A 311 -2.68 0.63 0.13
CA MET A 311 -4.01 0.91 -0.41
C MET A 311 -4.69 -0.35 -0.96
N THR A 312 -3.93 -1.18 -1.65
CA THR A 312 -4.42 -2.45 -2.19
C THR A 312 -4.87 -3.39 -1.07
N HIS A 313 -4.09 -3.49 0.01
CA HIS A 313 -4.48 -4.27 1.19
C HIS A 313 -5.71 -3.68 1.89
N ALA A 314 -5.85 -2.35 1.92
CA ALA A 314 -7.06 -1.72 2.46
C ALA A 314 -8.32 -2.11 1.66
N PHE A 315 -8.22 -2.27 0.35
CA PHE A 315 -9.32 -2.73 -0.50
C PHE A 315 -9.65 -4.21 -0.26
N ARG A 316 -8.63 -5.07 -0.19
CA ARG A 316 -8.80 -6.48 0.18
C ARG A 316 -9.52 -6.62 1.52
N ASP A 317 -9.02 -5.91 2.52
CA ASP A 317 -9.56 -5.97 3.87
C ASP A 317 -11.00 -5.45 3.92
N ALA A 318 -11.35 -4.43 3.12
CA ALA A 318 -12.72 -3.93 2.97
C ALA A 318 -13.68 -4.99 2.39
N GLU A 319 -13.27 -5.69 1.32
CA GLU A 319 -14.06 -6.81 0.73
C GLU A 319 -14.30 -7.92 1.75
N LEU A 320 -13.23 -8.40 2.39
CA LEU A 320 -13.31 -9.50 3.35
C LEU A 320 -14.16 -9.14 4.57
N THR A 321 -13.99 -7.93 5.11
CA THR A 321 -14.77 -7.45 6.25
C THR A 321 -16.24 -7.30 5.88
N SER A 322 -16.53 -6.70 4.72
CA SER A 322 -17.91 -6.50 4.27
C SER A 322 -18.63 -7.83 4.03
N ALA A 323 -17.95 -8.81 3.43
CA ALA A 323 -18.51 -10.14 3.22
C ALA A 323 -18.80 -10.85 4.56
N ALA A 324 -17.89 -10.76 5.53
CA ALA A 324 -18.09 -11.36 6.86
C ALA A 324 -19.24 -10.70 7.62
N LEU A 325 -19.29 -9.37 7.64
CA LEU A 325 -20.35 -8.62 8.30
C LEU A 325 -21.71 -8.84 7.64
N HIS A 326 -21.77 -8.97 6.31
CA HIS A 326 -22.99 -9.29 5.59
C HIS A 326 -23.58 -10.62 6.04
N ARG A 327 -22.80 -11.69 6.10
CA ARG A 327 -23.24 -13.01 6.57
C ARG A 327 -23.80 -12.96 8.00
N TRP A 328 -23.18 -12.16 8.86
CA TRP A 328 -23.70 -11.94 10.20
C TRP A 328 -25.01 -11.16 10.19
N PHE A 329 -25.10 -10.07 9.45
CA PHE A 329 -26.30 -9.22 9.43
C PHE A 329 -27.52 -9.91 8.83
N THR A 330 -27.30 -10.84 7.89
CA THR A 330 -28.36 -11.66 7.26
C THR A 330 -28.77 -12.87 8.12
N GLY A 331 -27.99 -13.18 9.18
CA GLY A 331 -28.23 -14.34 10.03
C GLY A 331 -27.69 -15.66 9.47
N GLU A 332 -26.88 -15.61 8.40
CA GLU A 332 -26.19 -16.79 7.84
C GLU A 332 -25.06 -17.30 8.74
N ALA A 333 -24.52 -16.45 9.59
CA ALA A 333 -23.48 -16.78 10.55
C ALA A 333 -23.64 -15.98 11.84
N THR A 334 -23.15 -16.51 12.94
CA THR A 334 -22.93 -15.74 14.17
C THR A 334 -21.79 -14.74 13.96
N ILE A 335 -21.69 -13.73 14.83
CA ILE A 335 -20.58 -12.77 14.76
C ILE A 335 -19.21 -13.46 14.93
N ASP A 336 -19.11 -14.45 15.79
CA ASP A 336 -17.87 -15.18 16.04
C ASP A 336 -17.45 -16.01 14.82
N GLU A 337 -18.38 -16.70 14.16
CA GLU A 337 -18.11 -17.42 12.91
C GLU A 337 -17.72 -16.49 11.76
N ALA A 338 -18.40 -15.35 11.64
CA ALA A 338 -18.10 -14.34 10.63
C ALA A 338 -16.70 -13.76 10.81
N MET A 339 -16.32 -13.39 12.04
CA MET A 339 -15.01 -12.85 12.35
C MET A 339 -13.90 -13.89 12.25
N THR A 340 -14.15 -15.14 12.66
CA THR A 340 -13.20 -16.25 12.46
C THR A 340 -12.94 -16.49 10.98
N THR A 341 -13.98 -16.44 10.15
CA THR A 341 -13.84 -16.57 8.69
C THR A 341 -13.02 -15.43 8.10
N TYR A 342 -13.31 -14.19 8.53
CA TYR A 342 -12.54 -13.03 8.10
C TYR A 342 -11.06 -13.17 8.48
N GLU A 343 -10.75 -13.48 9.73
CA GLU A 343 -9.39 -13.65 10.21
C GLU A 343 -8.65 -14.77 9.46
N THR A 344 -9.29 -15.92 9.25
CA THR A 344 -8.71 -17.04 8.51
C THR A 344 -8.39 -16.66 7.08
N ARG A 345 -9.32 -16.03 6.36
CA ARG A 345 -9.09 -15.57 4.98
C ARG A 345 -8.03 -14.48 4.89
N ARG A 346 -8.05 -13.53 5.83
CA ARG A 346 -7.09 -12.45 5.91
C ARG A 346 -5.65 -12.94 6.13
N ARG A 347 -5.48 -14.04 6.89
CA ARG A 347 -4.19 -14.65 7.23
C ARG A 347 -3.80 -15.83 6.34
N SER A 348 -4.73 -16.39 5.56
CA SER A 348 -4.51 -17.63 4.78
C SER A 348 -3.49 -17.48 3.66
N GLN A 349 -3.25 -16.28 3.17
CA GLN A 349 -2.36 -16.02 2.04
C GLN A 349 -1.01 -15.46 2.47
N ASN A 350 -0.18 -16.30 3.08
CA ASN A 350 1.23 -15.95 3.31
C ASN A 350 1.47 -14.59 4.02
N ALA A 351 0.44 -14.08 4.73
CA ALA A 351 0.44 -12.72 5.27
C ALA A 351 1.62 -12.46 6.22
N ALA A 352 2.01 -13.45 7.03
CA ALA A 352 3.15 -13.33 7.94
C ALA A 352 4.48 -13.27 7.16
N ALA A 353 4.67 -14.15 6.17
CA ALA A 353 5.88 -14.16 5.35
C ALA A 353 6.01 -12.89 4.52
N TYR A 354 4.89 -12.35 4.01
CA TYR A 354 4.90 -11.08 3.29
C TYR A 354 5.17 -9.88 4.24
N TYR A 355 4.63 -9.91 5.45
CA TYR A 355 4.93 -8.90 6.46
C TYR A 355 6.44 -8.86 6.76
N ASP A 356 7.06 -10.02 7.01
CA ASP A 356 8.50 -10.13 7.23
C ASP A 356 9.32 -9.71 6.00
N TYR A 357 8.87 -10.04 4.80
CA TYR A 357 9.48 -9.60 3.54
C TYR A 357 9.53 -8.08 3.43
N VAL A 358 8.39 -7.40 3.67
CA VAL A 358 8.34 -5.92 3.65
C VAL A 358 9.24 -5.33 4.72
N CYS A 359 9.24 -5.87 5.93
CA CYS A 359 10.12 -5.42 7.02
C CYS A 359 11.60 -5.58 6.67
N THR A 360 11.98 -6.69 6.03
CA THR A 360 13.35 -6.93 5.55
C THR A 360 13.77 -5.94 4.46
N LEU A 361 12.87 -5.63 3.51
CA LEU A 361 13.13 -4.62 2.49
C LEU A 361 13.31 -3.22 3.11
N ALA A 362 12.55 -2.92 4.16
CA ALA A 362 12.60 -1.63 4.87
C ALA A 362 13.92 -1.40 5.63
N GLU A 363 14.70 -2.44 5.95
CA GLU A 363 16.02 -2.28 6.56
C GLU A 363 16.99 -1.50 5.67
N MET A 364 16.71 -1.43 4.37
CA MET A 364 17.53 -0.72 3.39
C MET A 364 19.01 -1.07 3.49
N ARG A 365 19.34 -2.32 3.86
CA ARG A 365 20.72 -2.79 3.80
C ARG A 365 21.15 -2.94 2.34
N PRO A 366 22.44 -2.78 2.02
CA PRO A 366 22.93 -3.08 0.66
C PRO A 366 22.57 -4.52 0.28
N TYR A 367 22.34 -4.74 -1.01
CA TYR A 367 22.13 -6.09 -1.50
C TYR A 367 23.37 -6.95 -1.24
N ARG A 368 23.15 -8.20 -0.86
CA ARG A 368 24.21 -9.20 -0.80
C ARG A 368 24.56 -9.68 -2.21
N HIS A 369 25.71 -10.32 -2.32
CA HIS A 369 26.16 -10.86 -3.60
C HIS A 369 25.14 -11.86 -4.20
N ASP A 370 24.60 -12.77 -3.38
CA ASP A 370 23.58 -13.73 -3.80
C ASP A 370 22.27 -13.09 -4.28
N GLU A 371 21.89 -11.95 -3.71
CA GLU A 371 20.71 -11.20 -4.15
C GLU A 371 20.95 -10.49 -5.48
N LEU A 372 22.14 -9.95 -5.71
CA LEU A 372 22.50 -9.41 -7.02
C LEU A 372 22.61 -10.50 -8.09
N GLN A 373 23.15 -11.68 -7.74
CA GLN A 373 23.15 -12.83 -8.64
C GLN A 373 21.75 -13.24 -9.05
N LEU A 374 20.78 -13.21 -8.12
CA LEU A 374 19.37 -13.46 -8.44
C LEU A 374 18.84 -12.46 -9.49
N PHE A 375 19.07 -11.16 -9.31
CA PHE A 375 18.61 -10.17 -10.30
C PHE A 375 19.27 -10.37 -11.67
N VAL A 376 20.53 -10.75 -11.72
CA VAL A 376 21.20 -11.13 -12.97
C VAL A 376 20.58 -12.39 -13.57
N ALA A 377 20.26 -13.40 -12.75
CA ALA A 377 19.64 -14.64 -13.20
C ALA A 377 18.22 -14.43 -13.76
N LEU A 378 17.48 -13.45 -13.23
CA LEU A 378 16.18 -13.06 -13.76
C LEU A 378 16.27 -12.36 -15.11
N ARG A 379 17.39 -11.70 -15.40
CA ARG A 379 17.59 -10.90 -16.60
C ARG A 379 17.49 -11.78 -17.86
N GLY A 380 16.55 -11.40 -18.75
CA GLY A 380 16.27 -12.17 -19.97
C GLY A 380 15.28 -13.33 -19.82
N ASN A 381 14.80 -13.58 -18.60
CA ASN A 381 13.72 -14.54 -18.35
C ASN A 381 12.44 -13.80 -17.94
N GLN A 382 11.62 -13.41 -18.92
CA GLN A 382 10.42 -12.61 -18.68
C GLN A 382 9.44 -13.26 -17.71
N GLN A 383 9.26 -14.58 -17.79
CA GLN A 383 8.35 -15.31 -16.91
C GLN A 383 8.77 -15.18 -15.43
N GLU A 384 10.06 -15.30 -15.16
CA GLU A 384 10.58 -15.20 -13.80
C GLU A 384 10.66 -13.74 -13.30
N ILE A 385 10.88 -12.75 -14.19
CA ILE A 385 10.73 -11.34 -13.86
C ILE A 385 9.30 -11.06 -13.41
N ASP A 386 8.31 -11.51 -14.18
CA ASP A 386 6.89 -11.30 -13.89
C ASP A 386 6.49 -12.00 -12.59
N ARG A 387 7.00 -13.20 -12.33
CA ARG A 387 6.79 -13.93 -11.08
C ARG A 387 7.44 -13.21 -9.88
N PHE A 388 8.63 -12.64 -10.05
CA PHE A 388 9.28 -11.81 -9.03
C PHE A 388 8.45 -10.57 -8.71
N ILE A 389 7.94 -9.88 -9.73
CA ILE A 389 7.04 -8.73 -9.57
C ILE A 389 5.74 -9.15 -8.85
N ALA A 390 5.17 -10.30 -9.20
CA ALA A 390 3.99 -10.84 -8.52
C ALA A 390 4.25 -11.14 -7.03
N THR A 391 5.46 -11.63 -6.70
CA THR A 391 5.89 -11.84 -5.32
C THR A 391 6.01 -10.52 -4.55
N HIS A 392 6.58 -9.50 -5.19
CA HIS A 392 6.68 -8.15 -4.61
C HIS A 392 5.32 -7.49 -4.40
N ALA A 393 4.34 -7.87 -5.20
CA ALA A 393 2.95 -7.41 -5.13
C ALA A 393 2.05 -8.21 -4.17
N ASP A 394 2.56 -9.18 -3.38
CA ASP A 394 1.75 -10.08 -2.53
C ASP A 394 0.72 -10.92 -3.32
N ILE A 395 1.02 -11.23 -4.58
CA ILE A 395 0.20 -12.12 -5.44
C ILE A 395 0.78 -13.53 -5.46
N ALA A 396 2.08 -13.68 -5.66
CA ALA A 396 2.76 -14.96 -5.54
C ALA A 396 3.38 -15.11 -4.14
N PRO A 397 3.38 -16.33 -3.55
CA PRO A 397 3.92 -16.54 -2.21
C PRO A 397 5.43 -16.26 -2.12
N VAL A 398 5.82 -15.41 -1.17
CA VAL A 398 7.23 -15.06 -0.89
C VAL A 398 8.04 -16.32 -0.57
N SER A 399 7.48 -17.24 0.22
CA SER A 399 8.14 -18.49 0.62
C SER A 399 8.44 -19.42 -0.55
N GLU A 400 7.61 -19.40 -1.59
CA GLU A 400 7.83 -20.23 -2.78
C GLU A 400 8.87 -19.63 -3.71
N PHE A 401 8.84 -18.30 -3.91
CA PHE A 401 9.80 -17.63 -4.78
C PHE A 401 11.22 -17.72 -4.21
N PHE A 402 11.39 -17.47 -2.92
CA PHE A 402 12.71 -17.45 -2.25
C PHE A 402 13.12 -18.79 -1.65
N GLN A 403 12.42 -19.88 -1.92
CA GLN A 403 12.90 -21.21 -1.51
C GLN A 403 14.18 -21.62 -2.24
N ALA A 404 15.05 -22.37 -1.56
CA ALA A 404 16.36 -22.73 -2.07
C ALA A 404 16.31 -23.46 -3.44
N SER A 405 15.36 -24.39 -3.62
CA SER A 405 15.17 -25.12 -4.89
C SER A 405 14.90 -24.19 -6.07
N ASN A 406 14.02 -23.19 -5.90
CA ASN A 406 13.73 -22.21 -6.94
C ASN A 406 14.94 -21.32 -7.26
N LEU A 407 15.65 -20.86 -6.22
CA LEU A 407 16.86 -20.03 -6.40
C LEU A 407 18.00 -20.81 -7.10
N PHE A 408 18.15 -22.11 -6.82
CA PHE A 408 19.12 -22.97 -7.52
C PHE A 408 18.74 -23.12 -9.00
N GLN A 409 17.47 -23.39 -9.32
CA GLN A 409 17.01 -23.51 -10.71
C GLN A 409 17.24 -22.23 -11.51
N LEU A 410 16.91 -21.05 -10.93
CA LEU A 410 17.16 -19.77 -11.56
C LEU A 410 18.64 -19.53 -11.84
N ASN A 411 19.51 -19.83 -10.88
CA ASN A 411 20.95 -19.67 -11.06
C ASN A 411 21.55 -20.64 -12.09
N ASP A 412 21.07 -21.87 -12.16
CA ASP A 412 21.57 -22.83 -13.14
C ASP A 412 21.11 -22.46 -14.57
N ALA A 413 19.86 -22.08 -14.75
CA ALA A 413 19.36 -21.55 -16.03
C ALA A 413 20.13 -20.30 -16.50
N ALA A 414 20.54 -19.44 -15.57
CA ALA A 414 21.35 -18.25 -15.89
C ALA A 414 22.76 -18.58 -16.34
N LYS A 415 23.38 -19.66 -15.83
CA LYS A 415 24.71 -20.12 -16.26
C LYS A 415 24.70 -20.63 -17.70
N GLU A 416 23.61 -21.22 -18.14
CA GLU A 416 23.44 -21.72 -19.51
C GLU A 416 23.18 -20.59 -20.51
N SER A 417 22.59 -19.49 -20.08
CA SER A 417 22.41 -18.28 -20.87
C SER A 417 23.67 -17.43 -20.74
N SER A 418 24.47 -17.29 -21.78
CA SER A 418 25.77 -16.55 -21.82
C SER A 418 25.68 -15.03 -21.54
N ALA A 419 24.64 -14.56 -20.89
CA ALA A 419 24.35 -13.15 -20.59
C ALA A 419 25.02 -12.65 -19.31
N GLY A 420 26.28 -12.99 -19.10
CA GLY A 420 27.15 -12.08 -18.44
C GLY A 420 27.40 -12.15 -16.95
N TYR A 421 28.46 -12.85 -16.63
CA TYR A 421 29.18 -12.80 -15.35
C TYR A 421 30.07 -11.55 -15.13
N SER A 422 30.10 -10.58 -16.04
CA SER A 422 31.05 -9.46 -16.00
C SER A 422 30.68 -8.31 -15.03
N ILE A 423 29.51 -8.37 -14.39
CA ILE A 423 29.05 -7.30 -13.47
C ILE A 423 29.76 -7.36 -12.10
N PHE A 424 30.44 -8.45 -11.78
CA PHE A 424 30.92 -8.75 -10.44
C PHE A 424 32.36 -8.33 -10.12
N GLU A 425 33.16 -7.96 -11.11
CA GLU A 425 34.57 -7.60 -10.88
C GLU A 425 34.75 -6.34 -10.02
N ASP A 426 33.74 -5.43 -9.96
CA ASP A 426 33.77 -4.20 -9.17
C ASP A 426 32.92 -4.25 -7.88
N PHE A 427 32.35 -5.41 -7.52
CA PHE A 427 31.39 -5.52 -6.41
C PHE A 427 31.95 -5.03 -5.06
N ALA A 428 33.19 -5.37 -4.72
CA ALA A 428 33.79 -4.97 -3.44
C ALA A 428 34.05 -3.46 -3.32
N ALA A 429 34.37 -2.81 -4.42
CA ALA A 429 34.55 -1.35 -4.47
C ALA A 429 33.17 -0.64 -4.42
N THR A 430 32.22 -1.16 -5.17
CA THR A 430 30.84 -0.67 -5.24
C THR A 430 30.13 -0.78 -3.90
N THR A 431 30.26 -1.93 -3.18
CA THR A 431 29.66 -2.14 -1.87
C THR A 431 30.11 -1.15 -0.82
N ARG A 432 31.39 -0.78 -0.81
CA ARG A 432 31.92 0.24 0.12
C ARG A 432 31.35 1.63 -0.14
N MET A 433 31.18 2.00 -1.40
CA MET A 433 30.59 3.29 -1.78
C MET A 433 29.12 3.37 -1.39
N TYR A 434 28.36 2.25 -1.48
CA TYR A 434 26.94 2.20 -1.15
C TYR A 434 26.63 2.18 0.37
N GLN A 435 27.63 1.94 1.20
CA GLN A 435 27.48 2.04 2.66
C GLN A 435 27.63 3.46 3.20
N GLN A 436 28.19 4.37 2.41
CA GLN A 436 28.42 5.74 2.84
C GLN A 436 27.14 6.58 2.76
N ASN A 437 26.94 7.41 3.79
CA ASN A 437 25.85 8.38 3.80
C ASN A 437 26.18 9.55 2.84
N PRO A 438 25.48 9.71 1.71
CA PRO A 438 25.80 10.77 0.74
C PRO A 438 25.38 12.16 1.21
N PHE A 439 24.76 12.27 2.39
CA PHE A 439 24.27 13.52 2.99
C PHE A 439 25.15 13.98 4.16
N ALA A 440 26.14 13.21 4.57
CA ALA A 440 27.03 13.52 5.69
C ALA A 440 27.96 14.71 5.42
#